data_749fb8b78ef959b90aa20b471c85366b
#
_entry.id   749fb8b78ef959b90aa20b471c85366b
#
_cell.length_a   1.000
_cell.length_b   1.000
_cell.length_c   1.000
_cell.angle_alpha   90.00
_cell.angle_beta   90.00
_cell.angle_gamma   90.00
#
_symmetry.space_group_name_H-M   'P 1'
#
loop_
_entity.id
_entity.type
_entity.pdbx_description
1 polymer ?
#
loop_
_entity_poly.entity_id
_entity_poly.type
_entity_poly.pdbx_seq_one_letter_code
_entity_poly.pdbx_strand_id
1 'polypeptide(L)'
;MNFMRIQNEELLLHYLARKDNRAFRHLYGVYFVALKSIAIRYVKDDQTACDLVQEVFISLLESTHRFISGDEVKYFLYSALKNRCVSYFRKQQVRDRYQRELLDTASEMGSFWEKVLEEDVYANLMAAIEQLPPQCRL
;
A
#
# COMPACT_ATOMS: atom_id res chain seq x y z
N MET A 1 18.15 -14.77 0.96
CA MET A 1 18.29 -13.42 0.50
C MET A 1 18.00 -12.45 1.62
N ASN A 2 19.01 -11.75 2.02
CA ASN A 2 18.90 -10.89 3.18
C ASN A 2 18.39 -9.54 2.75
N PHE A 3 17.06 -9.41 2.68
CA PHE A 3 16.51 -8.11 2.91
C PHE A 3 16.90 -7.71 4.32
N MET A 4 17.63 -6.63 4.49
CA MET A 4 17.78 -6.02 5.79
C MET A 4 16.39 -5.62 6.24
N ARG A 5 15.73 -6.52 6.97
CA ARG A 5 14.49 -6.17 7.63
C ARG A 5 14.83 -5.14 8.68
N ILE A 6 14.35 -3.95 8.47
CA ILE A 6 14.35 -2.96 9.53
C ILE A 6 13.27 -3.44 10.50
N GLN A 7 13.69 -4.10 11.58
CA GLN A 7 12.77 -4.66 12.57
C GLN A 7 12.28 -3.61 13.56
N ASN A 8 12.92 -2.45 13.57
CA ASN A 8 12.60 -1.38 14.48
C ASN A 8 11.85 -0.28 13.72
N GLU A 9 10.61 -0.04 14.12
CA GLU A 9 9.77 1.00 13.53
C GLU A 9 10.42 2.38 13.63
N GLU A 10 11.00 2.72 14.76
CA GLU A 10 11.66 4.00 14.97
C GLU A 10 12.82 4.20 13.98
N LEU A 11 13.58 3.15 13.76
CA LEU A 11 14.70 3.19 12.82
C LEU A 11 14.21 3.35 11.39
N LEU A 12 13.14 2.65 11.02
CA LEU A 12 12.51 2.80 9.70
C LEU A 12 12.05 4.24 9.49
N LEU A 13 11.35 4.82 10.45
CA LEU A 13 10.84 6.18 10.36
C LEU A 13 11.99 7.19 10.31
N HIS A 14 13.06 6.95 11.05
CA HIS A 14 14.27 7.76 11.01
C HIS A 14 14.89 7.77 9.61
N TYR A 15 15.09 6.59 9.02
CA TYR A 15 15.63 6.48 7.68
C TYR A 15 14.69 7.10 6.63
N LEU A 16 13.40 6.90 6.78
CA LEU A 16 12.40 7.45 5.86
C LEU A 16 12.40 8.98 5.90
N ALA A 17 12.48 9.58 7.07
CA ALA A 17 12.54 11.04 7.24
C ALA A 17 13.77 11.65 6.57
N ARG A 18 14.87 10.90 6.54
CA ARG A 18 16.12 11.32 5.88
C ARG A 18 16.18 10.94 4.40
N LYS A 19 15.13 10.30 3.89
CA LYS A 19 15.08 9.76 2.52
C LYS A 19 16.23 8.79 2.23
N ASP A 20 16.58 8.02 3.25
CA ASP A 20 17.62 7.00 3.17
C ASP A 20 17.12 5.82 2.35
N ASN A 21 17.96 5.35 1.43
CA ASN A 21 17.63 4.25 0.52
C ASN A 21 17.25 2.95 1.26
N ARG A 22 17.76 2.75 2.46
CA ARG A 22 17.43 1.58 3.28
C ARG A 22 15.94 1.50 3.61
N ALA A 23 15.31 2.65 3.89
CA ALA A 23 13.87 2.69 4.14
C ALA A 23 13.07 2.29 2.90
N PHE A 24 13.44 2.83 1.74
CA PHE A 24 12.72 2.53 0.50
C PHE A 24 12.89 1.07 0.07
N ARG A 25 14.09 0.51 0.20
CA ARG A 25 14.32 -0.90 -0.08
C ARG A 25 13.50 -1.81 0.82
N HIS A 26 13.43 -1.48 2.10
CA HIS A 26 12.63 -2.25 3.05
C HIS A 26 11.15 -2.21 2.67
N LEU A 27 10.60 -1.01 2.48
CA LEU A 27 9.19 -0.82 2.16
C LEU A 27 8.83 -1.45 0.81
N TYR A 28 9.69 -1.30 -0.18
CA TYR A 28 9.50 -1.93 -1.49
C TYR A 28 9.45 -3.45 -1.37
N GLY A 29 10.39 -4.04 -0.64
CA GLY A 29 10.43 -5.49 -0.42
C GLY A 29 9.21 -6.02 0.33
N VAL A 30 8.68 -5.25 1.29
CA VAL A 30 7.53 -5.67 2.09
C VAL A 30 6.21 -5.51 1.33
N TYR A 31 6.03 -4.40 0.61
CA TYR A 31 4.72 -4.01 0.10
C TYR A 31 4.52 -4.17 -1.40
N PHE A 32 5.58 -4.30 -2.20
CA PHE A 32 5.45 -4.29 -3.67
C PHE A 32 4.52 -5.39 -4.17
N VAL A 33 4.72 -6.62 -3.74
CA VAL A 33 3.92 -7.77 -4.21
C VAL A 33 2.45 -7.61 -3.81
N ALA A 34 2.20 -7.20 -2.57
CA ALA A 34 0.84 -7.01 -2.09
C ALA A 34 0.11 -5.91 -2.85
N LEU A 35 0.77 -4.76 -3.06
CA LEU A 35 0.19 -3.65 -3.79
C LEU A 35 -0.04 -4.01 -5.26
N LYS A 36 0.90 -4.70 -5.89
CA LYS A 36 0.76 -5.16 -7.27
C LYS A 36 -0.39 -6.14 -7.43
N SER A 37 -0.54 -7.08 -6.50
CA SER A 37 -1.63 -8.05 -6.51
C SER A 37 -3.00 -7.36 -6.46
N ILE A 38 -3.11 -6.32 -5.66
CA ILE A 38 -4.34 -5.52 -5.58
C ILE A 38 -4.56 -4.77 -6.88
N ALA A 39 -3.54 -4.10 -7.40
CA ALA A 39 -3.64 -3.33 -8.63
C ALA A 39 -4.06 -4.17 -9.83
N ILE A 40 -3.52 -5.39 -9.97
CA ILE A 40 -3.86 -6.31 -11.07
C ILE A 40 -5.35 -6.64 -11.07
N ARG A 41 -5.97 -6.78 -9.90
CA ARG A 41 -7.41 -7.07 -9.81
C ARG A 41 -8.27 -5.99 -10.45
N TYR A 42 -7.79 -4.76 -10.47
CA TYR A 42 -8.52 -3.61 -11.01
C TYR A 42 -8.13 -3.29 -12.45
N VAL A 43 -6.84 -3.20 -12.73
CA VAL A 43 -6.38 -2.77 -14.05
C VAL A 43 -6.25 -3.92 -15.04
N LYS A 44 -6.21 -5.16 -14.56
CA LYS A 44 -6.17 -6.41 -15.35
C LYS A 44 -5.01 -6.46 -16.35
N ASP A 45 -3.96 -5.72 -16.11
CA ASP A 45 -2.76 -5.70 -16.92
C ASP A 45 -1.53 -5.63 -16.01
N ASP A 46 -0.63 -6.59 -16.16
CA ASP A 46 0.53 -6.73 -15.29
C ASP A 46 1.45 -5.51 -15.35
N GLN A 47 1.74 -5.03 -16.55
CA GLN A 47 2.63 -3.89 -16.73
C GLN A 47 2.03 -2.60 -16.16
N THR A 48 0.76 -2.37 -16.41
CA THR A 48 0.05 -1.20 -15.87
C THR A 48 0.02 -1.24 -14.34
N ALA A 49 -0.26 -2.41 -13.75
CA ALA A 49 -0.25 -2.58 -12.31
C ALA A 49 1.13 -2.28 -11.73
N CYS A 50 2.19 -2.79 -12.35
CA CYS A 50 3.56 -2.54 -11.94
C CYS A 50 3.88 -1.04 -11.99
N ASP A 51 3.52 -0.36 -13.06
CA ASP A 51 3.75 1.07 -13.22
C ASP A 51 3.04 1.89 -12.16
N LEU A 52 1.78 1.55 -11.85
CA LEU A 52 1.02 2.24 -10.80
C LEU A 52 1.66 2.08 -9.42
N VAL A 53 2.13 0.89 -9.11
CA VAL A 53 2.80 0.62 -7.82
C VAL A 53 4.12 1.39 -7.75
N GLN A 54 4.89 1.44 -8.81
CA GLN A 54 6.12 2.23 -8.85
C GLN A 54 5.84 3.71 -8.62
N GLU A 55 4.78 4.25 -9.20
CA GLU A 55 4.35 5.63 -8.96
C GLU A 55 4.00 5.88 -7.50
N VAL A 56 3.42 4.90 -6.82
CA VAL A 56 3.13 4.99 -5.38
C VAL A 56 4.42 5.19 -4.58
N PHE A 57 5.46 4.41 -4.88
CA PHE A 57 6.75 4.54 -4.20
C PHE A 57 7.46 5.85 -4.54
N ILE A 58 7.32 6.33 -5.77
CA ILE A 58 7.82 7.66 -6.16
C ILE A 58 7.11 8.75 -5.34
N SER A 59 5.80 8.64 -5.15
CA SER A 59 5.03 9.56 -4.31
C SER A 59 5.54 9.57 -2.87
N LEU A 60 5.89 8.42 -2.34
CA LEU A 60 6.47 8.31 -1.01
C LEU A 60 7.84 9.02 -0.95
N LEU A 61 8.66 8.82 -1.97
CA LEU A 61 9.99 9.46 -2.07
C LEU A 61 9.88 10.98 -2.15
N GLU A 62 8.88 11.48 -2.85
CA GLU A 62 8.66 12.92 -3.03
C GLU A 62 7.91 13.56 -1.86
N SER A 63 7.30 12.77 -1.00
CA SER A 63 6.51 13.27 0.14
C SER A 63 7.38 13.99 1.15
N THR A 64 6.90 15.13 1.62
CA THR A 64 7.51 15.88 2.73
C THR A 64 6.83 15.58 4.06
N HIS A 65 5.82 14.72 4.05
CA HIS A 65 5.09 14.34 5.25
C HIS A 65 5.99 13.56 6.22
N ARG A 66 5.90 13.87 7.51
CA ARG A 66 6.58 13.12 8.55
C ARG A 66 5.65 12.04 9.09
N PHE A 67 6.02 10.81 8.85
CA PHE A 67 5.27 9.67 9.34
C PHE A 67 5.62 9.40 10.81
N ILE A 68 4.61 9.16 11.61
CA ILE A 68 4.76 8.91 13.05
C ILE A 68 4.67 7.43 13.42
N SER A 69 4.24 6.59 12.49
CA SER A 69 4.12 5.15 12.71
C SER A 69 4.25 4.39 11.40
N GLY A 70 4.56 3.09 11.50
CA GLY A 70 4.56 2.19 10.36
C GLY A 70 3.18 2.02 9.74
N ASP A 71 2.14 2.04 10.56
CA ASP A 71 0.75 1.98 10.08
C ASP A 71 0.39 3.20 9.23
N GLU A 72 0.88 4.37 9.59
CA GLU A 72 0.68 5.58 8.79
C GLU A 72 1.35 5.46 7.42
N VAL A 73 2.57 4.92 7.35
CA VAL A 73 3.27 4.65 6.10
C VAL A 73 2.46 3.68 5.23
N LYS A 74 2.00 2.61 5.83
CA LYS A 74 1.16 1.61 5.17
C LYS A 74 -0.11 2.22 4.61
N TYR A 75 -0.81 3.00 5.44
CA TYR A 75 -2.03 3.70 5.02
C TYR A 75 -1.74 4.63 3.83
N PHE A 76 -0.63 5.34 3.86
CA PHE A 76 -0.20 6.20 2.75
C PHE A 76 -0.04 5.40 1.46
N LEU A 77 0.67 4.26 1.52
CA LEU A 77 0.93 3.44 0.33
C LEU A 77 -0.36 2.91 -0.28
N TYR A 78 -1.26 2.35 0.54
CA TYR A 78 -2.52 1.81 0.06
C TYR A 78 -3.46 2.91 -0.46
N SER A 79 -3.53 4.04 0.21
CA SER A 79 -4.34 5.18 -0.23
C SER A 79 -3.83 5.78 -1.53
N ALA A 80 -2.51 5.89 -1.68
CA ALA A 80 -1.90 6.35 -2.92
C ALA A 80 -2.21 5.41 -4.08
N LEU A 81 -2.15 4.09 -3.85
CA LEU A 81 -2.49 3.11 -4.88
C LEU A 81 -3.96 3.21 -5.27
N LYS A 82 -4.85 3.30 -4.28
CA LYS A 82 -6.28 3.50 -4.52
C LYS A 82 -6.52 4.70 -5.44
N ASN A 83 -5.94 5.84 -5.11
CA ASN A 83 -6.11 7.06 -5.87
C ASN A 83 -5.62 6.91 -7.31
N ARG A 84 -4.50 6.23 -7.51
CA ARG A 84 -3.96 5.98 -8.84
C ARG A 84 -4.80 5.01 -9.64
N CYS A 85 -5.33 3.96 -9.03
CA CYS A 85 -6.26 3.04 -9.68
C CYS A 85 -7.55 3.75 -10.10
N VAL A 86 -8.12 4.57 -9.22
CA VAL A 86 -9.31 5.37 -9.53
C VAL A 86 -9.02 6.32 -10.69
N SER A 87 -7.89 7.02 -10.67
CA SER A 87 -7.50 7.91 -11.77
C SER A 87 -7.32 7.16 -13.08
N TYR A 88 -6.73 5.98 -13.05
CA TYR A 88 -6.59 5.13 -14.22
C TYR A 88 -7.95 4.77 -14.82
N PHE A 89 -8.90 4.34 -13.99
CA PHE A 89 -10.24 4.01 -14.46
C PHE A 89 -10.97 5.21 -15.06
N ARG A 90 -10.86 6.37 -14.44
CA ARG A 90 -11.47 7.60 -14.97
C ARG A 90 -10.93 7.93 -16.35
N LYS A 91 -9.62 7.80 -16.56
CA LYS A 91 -9.00 8.02 -17.87
C LYS A 91 -9.48 7.00 -18.90
N GLN A 92 -9.59 5.73 -18.53
CA GLN A 92 -10.08 4.69 -19.43
C GLN A 92 -11.52 4.93 -19.85
N GLN A 93 -12.34 5.45 -18.96
CA GLN A 93 -13.75 5.69 -19.25
C GLN A 93 -13.99 6.87 -20.15
N VAL A 94 -13.19 7.91 -20.03
CA VAL A 94 -13.22 9.01 -21.01
C VAL A 94 -12.95 8.46 -22.41
N ARG A 95 -12.18 7.37 -22.53
CA ARG A 95 -11.92 6.68 -23.80
C ARG A 95 -13.09 5.80 -24.24
N ASP A 96 -13.77 5.10 -23.31
CA ASP A 96 -14.73 4.04 -23.62
C ASP A 96 -16.19 4.44 -23.55
N ARG A 97 -16.52 5.64 -23.10
CA ARG A 97 -17.88 6.22 -22.99
C ARG A 97 -18.84 5.46 -22.05
N TYR A 98 -18.36 4.62 -21.15
CA TYR A 98 -19.18 3.85 -20.19
C TYR A 98 -19.20 4.50 -18.81
N GLN A 99 -19.86 5.66 -18.68
CA GLN A 99 -19.88 6.40 -17.40
C GLN A 99 -20.63 5.70 -16.27
N ARG A 100 -21.60 4.82 -16.58
CA ARG A 100 -22.38 4.13 -15.53
C ARG A 100 -21.63 3.02 -14.83
N GLU A 101 -20.84 2.24 -15.55
CA GLU A 101 -20.01 1.18 -14.96
C GLU A 101 -18.94 1.76 -14.03
N LEU A 102 -18.54 3.00 -14.26
CA LEU A 102 -17.54 3.67 -13.42
C LEU A 102 -18.02 3.97 -12.01
N LEU A 103 -19.22 4.50 -11.90
CA LEU A 103 -19.79 4.86 -10.59
C LEU A 103 -19.95 3.60 -9.74
N ASP A 104 -20.41 2.50 -10.34
CA ASP A 104 -20.55 1.23 -9.66
C ASP A 104 -19.17 0.65 -9.29
N THR A 105 -18.23 0.68 -10.21
CA THR A 105 -16.87 0.20 -9.97
C THR A 105 -16.15 1.03 -8.90
N ALA A 106 -16.32 2.35 -8.91
CA ALA A 106 -15.72 3.22 -7.91
C ALA A 106 -16.29 2.97 -6.51
N SER A 107 -17.61 2.71 -6.41
CA SER A 107 -18.26 2.37 -5.15
C SER A 107 -17.80 1.00 -4.63
N GLU A 108 -17.74 -0.01 -5.49
CA GLU A 108 -17.23 -1.34 -5.15
C GLU A 108 -15.75 -1.26 -4.74
N MET A 109 -14.98 -0.45 -5.44
CA MET A 109 -13.57 -0.24 -5.15
C MET A 109 -13.38 0.40 -3.77
N GLY A 110 -14.19 1.40 -3.40
CA GLY A 110 -14.14 2.03 -2.10
C GLY A 110 -14.41 1.02 -0.98
N SER A 111 -15.46 0.20 -1.12
CA SER A 111 -15.77 -0.86 -0.17
C SER A 111 -14.67 -1.90 -0.06
N PHE A 112 -14.08 -2.29 -1.19
CA PHE A 112 -12.96 -3.24 -1.21
C PHE A 112 -11.74 -2.67 -0.48
N TRP A 113 -11.38 -1.41 -0.71
CA TRP A 113 -10.25 -0.79 -0.05
C TRP A 113 -10.43 -0.65 1.46
N GLU A 114 -11.65 -0.37 1.91
CA GLU A 114 -11.97 -0.38 3.33
C GLU A 114 -11.72 -1.76 3.94
N LYS A 115 -12.16 -2.82 3.26
CA LYS A 115 -11.91 -4.20 3.69
C LYS A 115 -10.42 -4.54 3.72
N VAL A 116 -9.67 -4.13 2.71
CA VAL A 116 -8.21 -4.37 2.65
C VAL A 116 -7.51 -3.70 3.83
N LEU A 117 -7.87 -2.46 4.13
CA LEU A 117 -7.29 -1.74 5.26
C LEU A 117 -7.66 -2.40 6.59
N GLU A 118 -8.91 -2.85 6.75
CA GLU A 118 -9.36 -3.57 7.95
C GLU A 118 -8.64 -4.92 8.11
N GLU A 119 -8.51 -5.70 7.05
CA GLU A 119 -7.80 -6.97 7.06
C GLU A 119 -6.33 -6.80 7.43
N ASP A 120 -5.70 -5.75 6.93
CA ASP A 120 -4.32 -5.43 7.26
C ASP A 120 -4.13 -5.07 8.72
N VAL A 121 -5.04 -4.28 9.28
CA VAL A 121 -5.04 -3.95 10.71
C VAL A 121 -5.21 -5.22 11.54
N TYR A 122 -6.15 -6.08 11.13
CA TYR A 122 -6.37 -7.36 11.80
C TYR A 122 -5.14 -8.25 11.72
N ALA A 123 -4.54 -8.38 10.54
CA ALA A 123 -3.34 -9.19 10.34
C ALA A 123 -2.16 -8.69 11.18
N ASN A 124 -1.99 -7.38 11.28
CA ASN A 124 -0.96 -6.78 12.12
C ASN A 124 -1.21 -7.04 13.61
N LEU A 125 -2.47 -6.96 14.03
CA LEU A 125 -2.85 -7.27 15.41
C LEU A 125 -2.55 -8.74 15.74
N MET A 126 -2.93 -9.66 14.85
CA MET A 126 -2.66 -11.08 15.03
C MET A 126 -1.16 -11.38 15.06
N ALA A 127 -0.38 -10.77 14.19
CA ALA A 127 1.07 -10.91 14.18
C ALA A 127 1.69 -10.40 15.49
N ALA A 128 1.21 -9.27 16.00
CA ALA A 128 1.66 -8.72 17.28
C ALA A 128 1.35 -9.66 18.44
N ILE A 129 0.14 -10.27 18.43
CA ILE A 129 -0.25 -11.25 19.45
C ILE A 129 0.64 -12.49 19.40
N GLU A 130 0.98 -12.98 18.21
CA GLU A 130 1.86 -14.14 18.04
C GLU A 130 3.28 -13.89 18.55
N GLN A 131 3.72 -12.65 18.57
CA GLN A 131 5.03 -12.28 19.11
C GLN A 131 5.06 -12.16 20.63
N LEU A 132 3.91 -12.21 21.29
CA LEU A 132 3.85 -12.20 22.74
C LEU A 132 4.42 -13.49 23.33
N PRO A 133 5.04 -13.43 24.53
CA PRO A 133 5.47 -14.63 25.23
C PRO A 133 4.30 -15.60 25.43
N PRO A 134 4.56 -16.92 25.45
CA PRO A 134 3.48 -17.92 25.59
C PRO A 134 2.54 -17.69 26.78
N GLN A 135 3.07 -17.16 27.88
CA GLN A 135 2.26 -16.88 29.07
C GLN A 135 1.31 -15.68 28.89
N CYS A 136 1.52 -14.85 27.87
CA CYS A 136 0.68 -13.70 27.56
C CYS A 136 -0.31 -13.98 26.43
N ARG A 137 -0.23 -15.14 25.79
CA ARG A 137 -1.15 -15.55 24.75
C ARG A 137 -2.43 -16.10 25.39
N LEU A 138 -3.54 -15.64 24.89
CA LEU A 138 -4.84 -16.23 25.24
C LEU A 138 -5.02 -17.58 24.56
#